data_76e1475be631208809936f274e86cee6
#
_entry.id   76e1475be631208809936f274e86cee6
#
_cell.length_a   1.000
_cell.length_b   1.000
_cell.length_c   1.000
_cell.angle_alpha   90.00
_cell.angle_beta   90.00
_cell.angle_gamma   90.00
#
_symmetry.space_group_name_H-M   'P 1'
#
loop_
_entity.id
_entity.type
_entity.pdbx_description
1 polymer ?
#
loop_
_entity_poly.entity_id
_entity_poly.type
_entity_poly.pdbx_seq_one_letter_code
_entity_poly.pdbx_strand_id
1 'polypeptide(L)'
;MTELARREFLRRAIGVSLLGAGDGYVTHAIAQAEAPRTPAESGEVLGKYYFKKSYSPAPLPQWQTVHGQLPAPIYDSRPDWISMYWKSWEIAFHNFYEPAPGSGFVSQFIDAAFNANIFLWDSCFMTMFCNYAHPLVPGIGTLDNFYAKQHEDGEICREIVRNTGVDFPQWVNRENRPLFSRWGKEPSNPNVPYDVVYRGRPAPKQNPKLTLDALNHPILAWAELESYRITGDKARLGHVWEPLVHYYAALQEYLRQGNGLYMTDWASMDNSTRNVYLDRGGTGTDISAEMVLFARQMAEIARIQGKAADASRFASDADELSAIINQSMWDSRQSFYFDLTLDGKRAPVKTIAAFWPLLAKVASREQAEALATQLENPGTFKRLHRVPTLAADEPGYDPAGGYWRGAVWAPADTMVIRGLENYGHDALAREIALNHLNMAAQVFEKTGTIWENYAPDRVVQGKPAKANFAGWSAIGPIVYLLEYAIGLRANAPANSLAWNLTPGIRQGCDRFRFNDHVASLQAKPIVGTENAFQIEVDSDGEFKLELSSGRTRKTIDIKPGQQKVQV
;
A
#
# COMPACT_ATOMS: atom_id res chain seq x y z
N MET A 1 23.95 5.21 -12.28
CA MET A 1 24.65 4.19 -11.44
C MET A 1 24.74 2.91 -12.25
N THR A 2 25.93 2.33 -12.35
CA THR A 2 26.16 1.10 -13.10
C THR A 2 25.49 -0.09 -12.37
N GLU A 3 25.20 -1.15 -13.09
CA GLU A 3 24.63 -2.40 -12.57
C GLU A 3 25.45 -2.99 -11.40
N LEU A 4 26.73 -2.74 -11.38
CA LEU A 4 27.63 -3.09 -10.28
C LEU A 4 27.27 -2.35 -8.97
N ALA A 5 26.98 -1.06 -9.04
CA ALA A 5 26.59 -0.26 -7.88
C ALA A 5 25.20 -0.67 -7.32
N ARG A 6 24.33 -1.21 -8.19
CA ARG A 6 23.03 -1.75 -7.83
C ARG A 6 23.14 -3.09 -7.11
N ARG A 7 24.05 -3.97 -7.56
CA ARG A 7 24.34 -5.24 -6.88
C ARG A 7 25.00 -5.02 -5.54
N GLU A 8 25.86 -4.01 -5.44
CA GLU A 8 26.52 -3.65 -4.19
C GLU A 8 25.58 -2.97 -3.20
N PHE A 9 24.58 -2.22 -3.68
CA PHE A 9 23.52 -1.64 -2.86
C PHE A 9 22.58 -2.72 -2.27
N LEU A 10 22.12 -3.66 -3.09
CA LEU A 10 21.33 -4.81 -2.62
C LEU A 10 22.13 -5.68 -1.64
N ARG A 11 23.43 -5.86 -1.89
CA ARG A 11 24.34 -6.54 -0.94
C ARG A 11 24.47 -5.77 0.37
N ARG A 12 24.49 -4.43 0.35
CA ARG A 12 24.61 -3.60 1.57
C ARG A 12 23.29 -3.47 2.32
N ALA A 13 22.17 -3.43 1.65
CA ALA A 13 20.85 -3.47 2.31
C ALA A 13 20.59 -4.82 2.98
N ILE A 14 21.07 -5.91 2.37
CA ILE A 14 21.08 -7.26 2.96
C ILE A 14 22.23 -7.43 3.96
N GLY A 15 23.35 -6.72 3.76
CA GLY A 15 24.61 -6.92 4.49
C GLY A 15 24.77 -6.13 5.79
N VAL A 16 23.88 -5.21 6.17
CA VAL A 16 23.95 -4.52 7.48
C VAL A 16 23.56 -5.44 8.63
N SER A 17 22.89 -6.56 8.34
CA SER A 17 22.72 -7.66 9.31
C SER A 17 23.89 -8.66 9.36
N LEU A 18 24.92 -8.47 8.51
CA LEU A 18 26.01 -9.43 8.28
C LEU A 18 27.42 -8.88 8.63
N LEU A 19 27.55 -7.97 9.57
CA LEU A 19 28.86 -7.66 10.13
C LEU A 19 29.27 -8.74 11.15
N GLY A 20 29.81 -9.85 10.62
CA GLY A 20 30.43 -10.85 11.47
C GLY A 20 30.69 -12.24 10.93
N ALA A 21 30.78 -12.48 9.59
CA ALA A 21 31.34 -13.75 9.10
C ALA A 21 31.72 -13.67 7.61
N GLY A 22 32.87 -14.18 7.31
CA GLY A 22 33.70 -14.11 6.13
C GLY A 22 33.08 -14.29 4.73
N ASP A 23 33.75 -13.69 3.79
CA ASP A 23 33.48 -13.51 2.35
C ASP A 23 33.33 -14.78 1.48
N GLY A 24 33.11 -15.94 2.05
CA GLY A 24 33.16 -17.21 1.31
C GLY A 24 31.79 -17.84 0.91
N TYR A 25 30.70 -17.46 1.52
CA TYR A 25 29.46 -18.26 1.43
C TYR A 25 28.38 -17.76 0.46
N VAL A 26 28.44 -16.49 0.06
CA VAL A 26 27.37 -15.90 -0.79
C VAL A 26 27.50 -16.29 -2.26
N THR A 27 28.70 -16.61 -2.74
CA THR A 27 28.92 -16.98 -4.15
C THR A 27 28.57 -18.43 -4.48
N HIS A 28 28.60 -19.35 -3.51
CA HIS A 28 28.30 -20.77 -3.77
C HIS A 28 26.81 -21.13 -3.71
N ALA A 29 25.99 -20.38 -2.98
CA ALA A 29 24.55 -20.65 -2.91
C ALA A 29 23.79 -20.28 -4.20
N ILE A 30 24.35 -19.37 -5.00
CA ILE A 30 23.73 -18.95 -6.28
C ILE A 30 24.03 -19.92 -7.42
N ALA A 31 25.12 -20.69 -7.34
CA ALA A 31 25.59 -21.54 -8.42
C ALA A 31 25.02 -22.98 -8.43
N GLN A 32 24.32 -23.41 -7.38
CA GLN A 32 23.73 -24.76 -7.27
C GLN A 32 22.21 -24.78 -7.01
N ALA A 33 21.52 -23.65 -7.22
CA ALA A 33 20.06 -23.68 -7.18
C ALA A 33 19.55 -24.41 -8.45
N GLU A 34 19.10 -25.65 -8.30
CA GLU A 34 18.27 -26.29 -9.31
C GLU A 34 17.17 -25.31 -9.73
N ALA A 35 16.85 -25.27 -11.02
CA ALA A 35 15.77 -24.46 -11.53
C ALA A 35 14.49 -24.73 -10.69
N PRO A 36 13.72 -23.69 -10.34
CA PRO A 36 12.47 -23.90 -9.61
C PRO A 36 11.61 -24.90 -10.37
N ARG A 37 11.00 -25.86 -9.64
CA ARG A 37 9.99 -26.74 -10.25
C ARG A 37 8.88 -25.84 -10.77
N THR A 38 8.62 -25.94 -12.05
CA THR A 38 7.47 -25.24 -12.63
C THR A 38 6.19 -25.86 -12.07
N PRO A 39 5.07 -25.14 -12.00
CA PRO A 39 3.77 -25.69 -11.62
C PRO A 39 3.42 -26.95 -12.47
N ALA A 40 3.87 -27.02 -13.73
CA ALA A 40 3.72 -28.17 -14.60
C ALA A 40 4.43 -29.44 -14.06
N GLU A 41 5.53 -29.26 -13.32
CA GLU A 41 6.28 -30.39 -12.72
C GLU A 41 5.66 -30.86 -11.40
N SER A 42 4.91 -30.00 -10.71
CA SER A 42 4.19 -30.32 -9.47
C SER A 42 2.76 -30.85 -9.74
N GLY A 43 2.24 -30.68 -10.95
CA GLY A 43 0.83 -30.94 -11.28
C GLY A 43 -0.16 -29.95 -10.65
N GLU A 44 0.35 -28.85 -10.08
CA GLU A 44 -0.45 -27.82 -9.43
C GLU A 44 -1.14 -26.92 -10.46
N VAL A 45 -2.41 -26.56 -10.20
CA VAL A 45 -3.19 -25.63 -11.03
C VAL A 45 -3.18 -24.25 -10.39
N LEU A 46 -2.31 -23.36 -10.85
CA LEU A 46 -2.30 -21.96 -10.41
C LEU A 46 -3.58 -21.23 -10.83
N GLY A 47 -3.99 -20.25 -10.03
CA GLY A 47 -5.15 -19.41 -10.31
C GLY A 47 -6.49 -20.15 -10.31
N LYS A 48 -6.57 -21.27 -9.63
CA LYS A 48 -7.77 -22.14 -9.55
C LYS A 48 -9.02 -21.40 -9.10
N TYR A 49 -8.88 -20.41 -8.23
CA TYR A 49 -9.98 -19.67 -7.63
C TYR A 49 -10.36 -18.42 -8.42
N TYR A 50 -9.50 -17.98 -9.33
CA TYR A 50 -9.76 -16.83 -10.16
C TYR A 50 -10.53 -17.23 -11.41
N PHE A 51 -11.50 -16.42 -11.84
CA PHE A 51 -12.24 -16.72 -13.05
C PHE A 51 -11.29 -16.80 -14.26
N LYS A 52 -11.58 -17.67 -15.20
CA LYS A 52 -10.70 -17.87 -16.36
C LYS A 52 -10.64 -16.61 -17.21
N LYS A 53 -9.55 -15.88 -17.09
CA LYS A 53 -9.21 -14.73 -17.90
C LYS A 53 -8.01 -15.08 -18.75
N SER A 54 -8.10 -14.84 -20.05
CA SER A 54 -6.97 -14.92 -20.97
C SER A 54 -6.50 -13.53 -21.33
N TYR A 55 -5.18 -13.34 -21.46
CA TYR A 55 -4.64 -12.11 -21.97
C TYR A 55 -5.00 -11.93 -23.44
N SER A 56 -5.58 -10.78 -23.79
CA SER A 56 -5.76 -10.33 -25.15
C SER A 56 -4.75 -9.22 -25.41
N PRO A 57 -3.74 -9.43 -26.25
CA PRO A 57 -2.73 -8.42 -26.54
C PRO A 57 -3.35 -7.11 -27.03
N ALA A 58 -2.95 -6.01 -26.43
CA ALA A 58 -3.30 -4.66 -26.83
C ALA A 58 -2.08 -3.76 -26.64
N PRO A 59 -1.87 -2.74 -27.50
CA PRO A 59 -0.74 -1.84 -27.35
C PRO A 59 -0.74 -1.18 -25.96
N LEU A 60 0.44 -1.08 -25.34
CA LEU A 60 0.60 -0.29 -24.13
C LEU A 60 0.28 1.19 -24.40
N PRO A 61 -0.38 1.88 -23.46
CA PRO A 61 -0.62 3.30 -23.59
C PRO A 61 0.71 4.06 -23.67
N GLN A 62 0.80 4.98 -24.61
CA GLN A 62 1.99 5.80 -24.80
C GLN A 62 1.76 7.20 -24.23
N TRP A 63 2.75 7.75 -23.52
CA TRP A 63 2.67 9.09 -22.93
C TRP A 63 2.19 10.15 -23.94
N GLN A 64 2.79 10.15 -25.13
CA GLN A 64 2.53 11.15 -26.19
C GLN A 64 1.07 11.17 -26.67
N THR A 65 0.39 10.02 -26.58
CA THR A 65 -0.98 9.88 -27.08
C THR A 65 -2.04 9.96 -25.98
N VAL A 66 -1.67 9.62 -24.74
CA VAL A 66 -2.63 9.48 -23.62
C VAL A 66 -2.60 10.68 -22.67
N HIS A 67 -1.46 11.38 -22.53
CA HIS A 67 -1.33 12.45 -21.52
C HIS A 67 -2.41 13.54 -21.65
N GLY A 68 -2.83 13.88 -22.86
CA GLY A 68 -3.90 14.86 -23.11
C GLY A 68 -5.32 14.39 -22.70
N GLN A 69 -5.47 13.11 -22.34
CA GLN A 69 -6.73 12.51 -21.89
C GLN A 69 -6.73 12.26 -20.35
N LEU A 70 -5.58 12.35 -19.71
CA LEU A 70 -5.47 12.19 -18.25
C LEU A 70 -6.19 13.33 -17.52
N PRO A 71 -6.63 13.12 -16.29
CA PRO A 71 -7.08 14.19 -15.42
C PRO A 71 -6.03 15.31 -15.36
N ALA A 72 -6.45 16.56 -15.56
CA ALA A 72 -5.56 17.72 -15.54
C ALA A 72 -5.88 18.61 -14.33
N PRO A 73 -5.11 18.51 -13.25
CA PRO A 73 -5.36 19.27 -12.04
C PRO A 73 -5.12 20.77 -12.25
N ILE A 74 -5.94 21.58 -11.60
CA ILE A 74 -5.85 23.04 -11.55
C ILE A 74 -5.66 23.45 -10.10
N TYR A 75 -4.56 24.12 -9.78
CA TYR A 75 -4.27 24.64 -8.43
C TYR A 75 -3.27 25.80 -8.54
N ASP A 76 -3.78 27.01 -8.80
CA ASP A 76 -2.99 28.15 -9.28
C ASP A 76 -1.87 28.60 -8.30
N SER A 77 -2.06 28.38 -7.00
CA SER A 77 -1.05 28.80 -6.00
C SER A 77 0.19 27.90 -5.95
N ARG A 78 0.19 26.71 -6.60
CA ARG A 78 1.27 25.73 -6.52
C ARG A 78 1.57 25.09 -7.88
N PRO A 79 2.17 25.86 -8.82
CA PRO A 79 2.57 25.31 -10.12
C PRO A 79 3.63 24.21 -10.03
N ASP A 80 4.43 24.21 -8.96
CA ASP A 80 5.39 23.16 -8.63
C ASP A 80 4.70 21.80 -8.41
N TRP A 81 3.56 21.76 -7.70
CA TRP A 81 2.77 20.54 -7.51
C TRP A 81 2.20 20.01 -8.83
N ILE A 82 1.73 20.92 -9.69
CA ILE A 82 1.22 20.55 -11.03
C ILE A 82 2.35 19.97 -11.90
N SER A 83 3.54 20.58 -11.84
CA SER A 83 4.71 20.08 -12.57
C SER A 83 5.12 18.69 -12.08
N MET A 84 5.13 18.47 -10.76
CA MET A 84 5.43 17.18 -10.14
C MET A 84 4.37 16.12 -10.48
N TYR A 85 3.08 16.47 -10.55
CA TYR A 85 1.99 15.60 -10.98
C TYR A 85 2.24 15.06 -12.39
N TRP A 86 2.52 15.93 -13.36
CA TRP A 86 2.78 15.52 -14.73
C TRP A 86 4.05 14.67 -14.85
N LYS A 87 5.09 15.02 -14.12
CA LYS A 87 6.33 14.22 -14.08
C LYS A 87 6.10 12.83 -13.49
N SER A 88 5.23 12.70 -12.52
CA SER A 88 4.89 11.40 -11.94
C SER A 88 4.21 10.49 -12.96
N TRP A 89 3.28 11.03 -13.75
CA TRP A 89 2.66 10.28 -14.86
C TRP A 89 3.67 9.94 -15.95
N GLU A 90 4.51 10.89 -16.37
CA GLU A 90 5.55 10.63 -17.36
C GLU A 90 6.43 9.43 -16.93
N ILE A 91 6.86 9.39 -15.67
CA ILE A 91 7.64 8.27 -15.14
C ILE A 91 6.79 6.99 -15.08
N ALA A 92 5.53 7.06 -14.67
CA ALA A 92 4.64 5.90 -14.57
C ALA A 92 4.44 5.22 -15.94
N PHE A 93 4.39 5.98 -17.04
CA PHE A 93 4.27 5.41 -18.38
C PHE A 93 5.50 4.56 -18.79
N HIS A 94 6.65 4.75 -18.17
CA HIS A 94 7.81 3.86 -18.34
C HIS A 94 7.73 2.58 -17.49
N ASN A 95 6.75 2.50 -16.60
CA ASN A 95 6.54 1.39 -15.68
C ASN A 95 5.33 0.50 -16.07
N PHE A 96 4.73 0.73 -17.23
CA PHE A 96 3.68 -0.14 -17.78
C PHE A 96 4.30 -1.26 -18.60
N TYR A 97 3.76 -2.47 -18.42
CA TYR A 97 4.27 -3.68 -19.05
C TYR A 97 3.15 -4.53 -19.64
N GLU A 98 3.48 -5.25 -20.71
CA GLU A 98 2.67 -6.35 -21.24
C GLU A 98 3.09 -7.67 -20.58
N PRO A 99 2.15 -8.61 -20.42
CA PRO A 99 2.49 -9.99 -20.12
C PRO A 99 3.52 -10.57 -21.09
N ALA A 100 4.64 -11.04 -20.58
CA ALA A 100 5.62 -11.73 -21.41
C ALA A 100 5.05 -13.06 -21.93
N PRO A 101 5.38 -13.49 -23.16
CA PRO A 101 4.94 -14.79 -23.68
C PRO A 101 5.33 -15.92 -22.72
N GLY A 102 4.36 -16.77 -22.38
CA GLY A 102 4.56 -17.89 -21.46
C GLY A 102 4.60 -17.55 -19.97
N SER A 103 4.51 -16.25 -19.60
CA SER A 103 4.46 -15.85 -18.19
C SER A 103 3.18 -16.33 -17.48
N GLY A 104 2.10 -16.56 -18.21
CA GLY A 104 0.77 -16.85 -17.65
C GLY A 104 0.13 -15.66 -16.94
N PHE A 105 0.64 -14.45 -17.14
CA PHE A 105 -0.04 -13.22 -16.75
C PHE A 105 -1.22 -12.94 -17.67
N VAL A 106 -2.25 -12.32 -17.14
CA VAL A 106 -3.57 -12.19 -17.78
C VAL A 106 -4.00 -10.74 -18.02
N SER A 107 -3.20 -9.78 -17.61
CA SER A 107 -3.45 -8.33 -17.78
C SER A 107 -2.17 -7.57 -17.99
N GLN A 108 -2.23 -6.47 -18.75
CA GLN A 108 -1.21 -5.42 -18.67
C GLN A 108 -1.13 -4.92 -17.23
N PHE A 109 0.05 -4.48 -16.80
CA PHE A 109 0.29 -4.13 -15.42
C PHE A 109 1.26 -2.97 -15.25
N ILE A 110 1.25 -2.37 -14.06
CA ILE A 110 2.27 -1.43 -13.60
C ILE A 110 3.23 -2.13 -12.64
N ASP A 111 4.51 -1.78 -12.72
CA ASP A 111 5.55 -2.31 -11.86
C ASP A 111 6.46 -1.18 -11.35
N ALA A 112 6.81 -1.21 -10.08
CA ALA A 112 7.74 -0.25 -9.46
C ALA A 112 9.14 -0.25 -10.08
N ALA A 113 9.46 -1.30 -10.86
CA ALA A 113 10.73 -1.47 -11.58
C ALA A 113 11.97 -1.41 -10.66
N PHE A 114 11.87 -1.97 -9.46
CA PHE A 114 13.02 -2.17 -8.57
C PHE A 114 14.05 -3.11 -9.20
N ASN A 115 13.54 -4.24 -9.65
CA ASN A 115 14.27 -5.31 -10.29
C ASN A 115 13.41 -5.92 -11.41
N ALA A 116 13.58 -7.18 -11.74
CA ALA A 116 12.81 -7.89 -12.76
C ALA A 116 11.56 -8.59 -12.19
N ASN A 117 11.13 -8.27 -10.99
CA ASN A 117 10.01 -8.89 -10.29
C ASN A 117 8.91 -7.88 -9.98
N ILE A 118 7.65 -8.33 -10.00
CA ILE A 118 6.52 -7.58 -9.48
C ILE A 118 6.27 -7.97 -8.03
N PHE A 119 5.85 -6.98 -7.21
CA PHE A 119 5.59 -7.15 -5.79
C PHE A 119 4.13 -6.92 -5.49
N LEU A 120 3.51 -7.79 -4.69
CA LEU A 120 2.07 -7.71 -4.40
C LEU A 120 1.73 -6.43 -3.63
N TRP A 121 2.45 -6.14 -2.55
CA TRP A 121 2.21 -4.97 -1.70
C TRP A 121 2.36 -3.66 -2.48
N ASP A 122 3.44 -3.53 -3.23
CA ASP A 122 3.74 -2.39 -4.09
C ASP A 122 2.66 -2.16 -5.13
N SER A 123 2.22 -3.26 -5.78
CA SER A 123 1.18 -3.21 -6.80
C SER A 123 -0.15 -2.70 -6.24
N CYS A 124 -0.52 -3.06 -5.01
CA CYS A 124 -1.73 -2.54 -4.37
C CYS A 124 -1.70 -1.00 -4.29
N PHE A 125 -0.58 -0.42 -3.88
CA PHE A 125 -0.45 1.04 -3.80
C PHE A 125 -0.39 1.71 -5.16
N MET A 126 0.26 1.08 -6.14
CA MET A 126 0.31 1.61 -7.51
C MET A 126 -1.07 1.68 -8.16
N THR A 127 -1.95 0.71 -7.90
CA THR A 127 -3.32 0.76 -8.41
C THR A 127 -4.09 1.98 -7.90
N MET A 128 -3.82 2.47 -6.69
CA MET A 128 -4.54 3.58 -6.08
C MET A 128 -4.43 4.87 -6.91
N PHE A 129 -3.24 5.21 -7.40
CA PHE A 129 -3.13 6.38 -8.26
C PHE A 129 -3.58 6.11 -9.70
N CYS A 130 -3.40 4.89 -10.21
CA CYS A 130 -3.86 4.50 -11.54
C CYS A 130 -5.39 4.55 -11.68
N ASN A 131 -6.15 4.37 -10.60
CA ASN A 131 -7.61 4.45 -10.61
C ASN A 131 -8.12 5.80 -11.17
N TYR A 132 -7.39 6.91 -10.95
CA TYR A 132 -7.74 8.23 -11.47
C TYR A 132 -7.59 8.35 -13.00
N ALA A 133 -6.85 7.45 -13.63
CA ALA A 133 -6.68 7.39 -15.07
C ALA A 133 -7.37 6.17 -15.71
N HIS A 134 -8.22 5.46 -14.96
CA HIS A 134 -8.98 4.32 -15.49
C HIS A 134 -9.97 4.77 -16.58
N PRO A 135 -10.13 4.05 -17.70
CA PRO A 135 -9.40 2.86 -18.14
C PRO A 135 -8.20 3.14 -19.06
N LEU A 136 -7.66 4.35 -19.06
CA LEU A 136 -6.62 4.81 -20.00
C LEU A 136 -5.24 4.17 -19.78
N VAL A 137 -5.01 3.64 -18.56
CA VAL A 137 -3.72 3.06 -18.17
C VAL A 137 -3.92 1.70 -17.49
N PRO A 138 -2.93 0.79 -17.53
CA PRO A 138 -2.89 -0.37 -16.66
C PRO A 138 -2.98 0.09 -15.18
N GLY A 139 -3.91 -0.49 -14.44
CA GLY A 139 -4.14 -0.11 -13.05
C GLY A 139 -4.56 -1.34 -12.26
N ILE A 140 -5.81 -1.38 -11.80
CA ILE A 140 -6.33 -2.48 -10.96
C ILE A 140 -6.16 -3.86 -11.62
N GLY A 141 -6.12 -3.95 -12.94
CA GLY A 141 -5.79 -5.18 -13.67
C GLY A 141 -4.40 -5.76 -13.34
N THR A 142 -3.49 -4.98 -12.76
CA THR A 142 -2.21 -5.49 -12.24
C THR A 142 -2.42 -6.62 -11.25
N LEU A 143 -3.43 -6.52 -10.39
CA LEU A 143 -3.73 -7.52 -9.36
C LEU A 143 -4.27 -8.82 -9.94
N ASP A 144 -4.83 -8.81 -11.14
CA ASP A 144 -5.30 -10.02 -11.85
C ASP A 144 -4.15 -11.02 -12.04
N ASN A 145 -2.93 -10.52 -12.25
CA ASN A 145 -1.76 -11.37 -12.44
C ASN A 145 -1.39 -12.12 -11.16
N PHE A 146 -1.58 -11.51 -9.99
CA PHE A 146 -1.39 -12.19 -8.70
C PHE A 146 -2.47 -13.24 -8.46
N TYR A 147 -3.73 -12.94 -8.75
CA TYR A 147 -4.82 -13.92 -8.64
C TYR A 147 -4.65 -15.11 -9.62
N ALA A 148 -4.16 -14.84 -10.84
CA ALA A 148 -3.86 -15.88 -11.82
C ALA A 148 -2.67 -16.76 -11.41
N LYS A 149 -1.86 -16.32 -10.46
CA LYS A 149 -0.70 -17.05 -9.92
C LYS A 149 -0.93 -17.59 -8.51
N GLN A 150 -2.13 -17.47 -7.98
CA GLN A 150 -2.47 -17.97 -6.66
C GLN A 150 -2.34 -19.50 -6.62
N HIS A 151 -1.70 -20.03 -5.59
CA HIS A 151 -1.50 -21.44 -5.34
C HIS A 151 -2.79 -22.16 -4.91
N GLU A 152 -2.81 -23.49 -5.02
CA GLU A 152 -3.99 -24.28 -4.64
C GLU A 152 -4.31 -24.24 -3.14
N ASP A 153 -3.32 -23.97 -2.29
CA ASP A 153 -3.51 -23.76 -0.87
C ASP A 153 -4.05 -22.36 -0.51
N GLY A 154 -4.18 -21.50 -1.51
CA GLY A 154 -4.70 -20.14 -1.37
C GLY A 154 -3.62 -19.07 -1.23
N GLU A 155 -2.34 -19.42 -1.06
CA GLU A 155 -1.26 -18.45 -0.98
C GLU A 155 -1.01 -17.73 -2.31
N ILE A 156 -0.48 -16.51 -2.23
CA ILE A 156 -0.01 -15.72 -3.36
C ILE A 156 1.42 -15.30 -3.05
N CYS A 157 2.35 -15.59 -3.96
CA CYS A 157 3.73 -15.19 -3.75
C CYS A 157 3.86 -13.66 -3.71
N ARG A 158 4.59 -13.16 -2.71
CA ARG A 158 4.81 -11.73 -2.53
C ARG A 158 5.58 -11.10 -3.69
N GLU A 159 6.36 -11.88 -4.42
CA GLU A 159 7.27 -11.45 -5.46
C GLU A 159 7.30 -12.46 -6.60
N ILE A 160 6.95 -12.04 -7.81
CA ILE A 160 6.85 -12.88 -9.00
C ILE A 160 7.78 -12.34 -10.08
N VAL A 161 8.54 -13.22 -10.72
CA VAL A 161 9.46 -12.84 -11.80
C VAL A 161 8.67 -12.34 -13.01
N ARG A 162 8.82 -11.08 -13.36
CA ARG A 162 8.02 -10.38 -14.37
C ARG A 162 8.02 -11.05 -15.75
N ASN A 163 9.18 -11.51 -16.19
CA ASN A 163 9.34 -12.05 -17.55
C ASN A 163 8.91 -13.51 -17.71
N THR A 164 8.82 -14.25 -16.62
CA THR A 164 8.50 -15.68 -16.63
C THR A 164 7.20 -16.03 -15.91
N GLY A 165 6.74 -15.12 -15.02
CA GLY A 165 5.58 -15.35 -14.18
C GLY A 165 5.78 -16.48 -13.16
N VAL A 166 7.00 -16.90 -12.90
CA VAL A 166 7.31 -17.84 -11.82
C VAL A 166 7.54 -17.08 -10.52
N ASP A 167 7.19 -17.71 -9.42
CA ASP A 167 7.47 -17.19 -8.08
C ASP A 167 8.96 -16.97 -7.90
N PHE A 168 9.32 -15.90 -7.20
CA PHE A 168 10.72 -15.63 -6.96
C PHE A 168 11.33 -16.74 -6.10
N PRO A 169 12.38 -17.43 -6.59
CA PRO A 169 12.85 -18.71 -6.01
C PRO A 169 13.23 -18.63 -4.53
N GLN A 170 13.56 -17.43 -4.03
CA GLN A 170 13.89 -17.22 -2.63
C GLN A 170 12.70 -17.53 -1.72
N TRP A 171 11.47 -17.34 -2.18
CA TRP A 171 10.25 -17.51 -1.41
C TRP A 171 9.54 -18.85 -1.62
N VAL A 172 10.09 -19.74 -2.45
CA VAL A 172 9.51 -21.06 -2.71
C VAL A 172 10.00 -22.07 -1.69
N ASN A 173 9.06 -22.75 -1.02
CA ASN A 173 9.36 -23.80 -0.05
C ASN A 173 9.63 -25.15 -0.75
N ARG A 174 10.83 -25.34 -1.28
CA ARG A 174 11.22 -26.52 -2.05
C ARG A 174 11.30 -27.81 -1.24
N GLU A 175 11.57 -27.70 0.05
CA GLU A 175 11.81 -28.86 0.92
C GLU A 175 10.56 -29.22 1.71
N ASN A 176 9.44 -28.57 1.43
CA ASN A 176 8.19 -28.75 2.17
C ASN A 176 8.40 -28.70 3.69
N ARG A 177 9.19 -27.72 4.13
CA ARG A 177 9.47 -27.48 5.54
C ARG A 177 8.43 -26.53 6.13
N PRO A 178 8.24 -26.58 7.46
CA PRO A 178 7.40 -25.60 8.12
C PRO A 178 7.84 -24.16 7.84
N LEU A 179 6.89 -23.24 7.88
CA LEU A 179 7.13 -21.82 7.72
C LEU A 179 8.26 -21.35 8.66
N PHE A 180 9.10 -20.44 8.21
CA PHE A 180 10.31 -19.96 8.91
C PHE A 180 11.42 -21.01 9.13
N SER A 181 11.33 -22.19 8.51
CA SER A 181 12.39 -23.20 8.67
C SER A 181 13.78 -22.71 8.27
N ARG A 182 13.87 -21.79 7.29
CA ARG A 182 15.14 -21.16 6.93
C ARG A 182 15.48 -19.96 7.82
N TRP A 183 14.50 -19.30 8.42
CA TRP A 183 14.72 -18.14 9.29
C TRP A 183 15.35 -18.53 10.63
N GLY A 184 15.12 -19.73 11.10
CA GLY A 184 15.79 -20.26 12.30
C GLY A 184 17.31 -20.37 12.18
N LYS A 185 17.84 -20.32 10.95
CA LYS A 185 19.28 -20.38 10.65
C LYS A 185 19.80 -19.13 9.97
N GLU A 186 18.95 -18.30 9.40
CA GLU A 186 19.25 -17.16 8.53
C GLU A 186 18.14 -16.11 8.63
N PRO A 187 18.40 -14.86 8.29
CA PRO A 187 19.68 -14.18 8.18
C PRO A 187 20.08 -13.45 9.45
N SER A 188 19.17 -13.26 10.40
CA SER A 188 19.38 -12.43 11.59
C SER A 188 20.18 -13.14 12.67
N ASN A 189 20.02 -14.47 12.77
CA ASN A 189 20.84 -15.30 13.65
C ASN A 189 21.02 -16.71 13.09
N PRO A 190 22.04 -16.94 12.28
CA PRO A 190 22.33 -18.25 11.68
C PRO A 190 22.58 -19.37 12.71
N ASN A 191 22.79 -19.02 13.96
CA ASN A 191 23.06 -19.97 15.03
C ASN A 191 21.79 -20.39 15.80
N VAL A 192 20.62 -19.82 15.47
CA VAL A 192 19.36 -20.20 16.11
C VAL A 192 18.69 -21.28 15.29
N PRO A 193 18.55 -22.50 15.81
CA PRO A 193 17.83 -23.56 15.12
C PRO A 193 16.35 -23.22 14.97
N TYR A 194 15.76 -23.67 13.87
CA TYR A 194 14.33 -23.48 13.56
C TYR A 194 13.38 -23.92 14.71
N ASP A 195 13.66 -25.04 15.36
CA ASP A 195 12.87 -25.57 16.47
C ASP A 195 12.77 -24.64 17.68
N VAL A 196 13.69 -23.69 17.81
CA VAL A 196 13.64 -22.65 18.84
C VAL A 196 12.51 -21.65 18.59
N VAL A 197 12.16 -21.40 17.33
CA VAL A 197 11.06 -20.49 16.95
C VAL A 197 9.73 -20.95 17.53
N TYR A 198 9.49 -22.26 17.53
CA TYR A 198 8.25 -22.86 18.03
C TYR A 198 8.37 -23.45 19.44
N ARG A 199 9.46 -23.21 20.13
CA ARG A 199 9.69 -23.77 21.47
C ARG A 199 8.57 -23.42 22.44
N GLY A 200 7.86 -24.46 22.91
CA GLY A 200 6.72 -24.30 23.80
C GLY A 200 5.40 -23.89 23.14
N ARG A 201 5.38 -23.80 21.81
CA ARG A 201 4.15 -23.57 21.02
C ARG A 201 3.87 -24.77 20.12
N PRO A 202 2.59 -25.07 19.80
CA PRO A 202 2.33 -25.97 18.70
C PRO A 202 2.92 -25.36 17.43
N ALA A 203 3.80 -26.10 16.76
CA ALA A 203 4.24 -25.71 15.41
C ALA A 203 2.99 -25.55 14.52
N PRO A 204 2.98 -24.58 13.58
CA PRO A 204 1.94 -24.55 12.56
C PRO A 204 1.80 -25.94 11.96
N LYS A 205 0.57 -26.35 11.67
CA LYS A 205 0.35 -27.65 11.03
C LYS A 205 1.23 -27.70 9.79
N GLN A 206 2.08 -28.72 9.73
CA GLN A 206 2.79 -29.00 8.48
C GLN A 206 1.73 -29.30 7.42
N ASN A 207 1.59 -28.42 6.47
CA ASN A 207 0.80 -28.67 5.29
C ASN A 207 1.76 -29.16 4.21
N PRO A 208 1.68 -30.42 3.76
CA PRO A 208 2.52 -30.92 2.67
C PRO A 208 2.30 -30.18 1.35
N LYS A 209 1.25 -29.35 1.27
CA LYS A 209 0.96 -28.47 0.14
C LYS A 209 1.45 -27.03 0.33
N LEU A 210 2.08 -26.68 1.46
CA LEU A 210 2.67 -25.36 1.67
C LEU A 210 3.75 -25.12 0.60
N THR A 211 3.49 -24.20 -0.31
CA THR A 211 4.36 -23.93 -1.46
C THR A 211 5.28 -22.76 -1.25
N LEU A 212 4.90 -21.86 -0.35
CA LEU A 212 5.63 -20.61 -0.06
C LEU A 212 6.08 -20.59 1.40
N ASP A 213 7.15 -19.86 1.67
CA ASP A 213 7.66 -19.61 3.04
C ASP A 213 8.03 -18.14 3.26
N ALA A 214 7.27 -17.24 2.65
CA ALA A 214 7.40 -15.81 2.81
C ALA A 214 6.11 -15.20 3.31
N LEU A 215 6.24 -14.21 4.19
CA LEU A 215 5.12 -13.39 4.60
C LEU A 215 4.77 -12.37 3.53
N ASN A 216 3.50 -12.00 3.48
CA ASN A 216 3.00 -10.99 2.58
C ASN A 216 1.99 -10.10 3.31
N HIS A 217 1.91 -8.83 2.94
CA HIS A 217 0.94 -7.90 3.49
C HIS A 217 -0.42 -8.07 2.82
N PRO A 218 -1.49 -8.42 3.55
CA PRO A 218 -2.79 -8.80 2.99
C PRO A 218 -3.68 -7.59 2.67
N ILE A 219 -3.22 -6.68 1.82
CA ILE A 219 -3.94 -5.43 1.47
C ILE A 219 -4.65 -5.47 0.12
N LEU A 220 -4.77 -6.64 -0.51
CA LEU A 220 -5.47 -6.79 -1.80
C LEU A 220 -6.92 -6.28 -1.75
N ALA A 221 -7.69 -6.69 -0.74
CA ALA A 221 -9.08 -6.25 -0.62
C ALA A 221 -9.20 -4.74 -0.40
N TRP A 222 -8.21 -4.10 0.24
CA TRP A 222 -8.15 -2.65 0.35
C TRP A 222 -7.99 -1.99 -1.03
N ALA A 223 -7.04 -2.45 -1.82
CA ALA A 223 -6.81 -1.94 -3.17
C ALA A 223 -8.06 -2.13 -4.07
N GLU A 224 -8.75 -3.26 -3.97
CA GLU A 224 -10.00 -3.52 -4.70
C GLU A 224 -11.13 -2.56 -4.31
N LEU A 225 -11.29 -2.26 -3.02
CA LEU A 225 -12.30 -1.31 -2.56
C LEU A 225 -11.93 0.14 -2.89
N GLU A 226 -10.66 0.53 -2.83
CA GLU A 226 -10.21 1.85 -3.31
C GLU A 226 -10.50 2.02 -4.81
N SER A 227 -10.31 0.96 -5.61
CA SER A 227 -10.71 0.97 -7.02
C SER A 227 -12.22 1.09 -7.19
N TYR A 228 -12.99 0.29 -6.45
CA TYR A 228 -14.45 0.31 -6.50
C TYR A 228 -15.04 1.69 -6.17
N ARG A 229 -14.46 2.41 -5.23
CA ARG A 229 -14.90 3.78 -4.87
C ARG A 229 -14.77 4.77 -6.03
N ILE A 230 -13.82 4.56 -6.93
CA ILE A 230 -13.59 5.43 -8.08
C ILE A 230 -14.30 4.91 -9.32
N THR A 231 -14.27 3.61 -9.57
CA THR A 231 -14.76 3.00 -10.81
C THR A 231 -16.21 2.52 -10.75
N GLY A 232 -16.73 2.21 -9.55
CA GLY A 232 -18.05 1.61 -9.38
C GLY A 232 -18.14 0.15 -9.86
N ASP A 233 -17.03 -0.49 -10.26
CA ASP A 233 -17.03 -1.84 -10.85
C ASP A 233 -17.37 -2.93 -9.81
N LYS A 234 -18.67 -3.12 -9.61
CA LYS A 234 -19.21 -4.17 -8.75
C LYS A 234 -18.94 -5.58 -9.29
N ALA A 235 -18.85 -5.75 -10.61
CA ALA A 235 -18.61 -7.06 -11.23
C ALA A 235 -17.21 -7.57 -10.87
N ARG A 236 -16.22 -6.67 -10.88
CA ARG A 236 -14.86 -6.99 -10.44
C ARG A 236 -14.81 -7.55 -9.01
N LEU A 237 -15.54 -6.95 -8.07
CA LEU A 237 -15.59 -7.47 -6.69
C LEU A 237 -16.14 -8.90 -6.63
N GLY A 238 -17.05 -9.27 -7.55
CA GLY A 238 -17.51 -10.65 -7.71
C GLY A 238 -16.42 -11.58 -8.24
N HIS A 239 -15.63 -11.11 -9.21
CA HIS A 239 -14.55 -11.91 -9.85
C HIS A 239 -13.40 -12.22 -8.89
N VAL A 240 -13.08 -11.30 -7.95
CA VAL A 240 -11.98 -11.45 -7.00
C VAL A 240 -12.41 -12.05 -5.66
N TRP A 241 -13.71 -12.33 -5.47
CA TRP A 241 -14.25 -12.85 -4.22
C TRP A 241 -13.59 -14.17 -3.79
N GLU A 242 -13.61 -15.19 -4.65
CA GLU A 242 -13.04 -16.51 -4.32
C GLU A 242 -11.52 -16.45 -4.08
N PRO A 243 -10.70 -15.79 -4.93
CA PRO A 243 -9.30 -15.60 -4.64
C PRO A 243 -9.04 -14.97 -3.26
N LEU A 244 -9.77 -13.93 -2.92
CA LEU A 244 -9.59 -13.23 -1.63
C LEU A 244 -10.01 -14.10 -0.44
N VAL A 245 -11.09 -14.88 -0.55
CA VAL A 245 -11.53 -15.83 0.49
C VAL A 245 -10.45 -16.87 0.76
N HIS A 246 -9.89 -17.46 -0.29
CA HIS A 246 -8.84 -18.47 -0.15
C HIS A 246 -7.52 -17.91 0.34
N TYR A 247 -7.17 -16.70 -0.09
CA TYR A 247 -5.98 -16.01 0.41
C TYR A 247 -6.09 -15.67 1.91
N TYR A 248 -7.25 -15.15 2.35
CA TYR A 248 -7.53 -14.91 3.75
C TYR A 248 -7.39 -16.19 4.60
N ALA A 249 -7.97 -17.30 4.11
CA ALA A 249 -7.91 -18.59 4.79
C ALA A 249 -6.46 -19.14 4.89
N ALA A 250 -5.67 -18.99 3.82
CA ALA A 250 -4.27 -19.41 3.81
C ALA A 250 -3.44 -18.63 4.86
N LEU A 251 -3.63 -17.31 4.94
CA LEU A 251 -2.94 -16.49 5.94
C LEU A 251 -3.36 -16.86 7.37
N GLN A 252 -4.64 -17.19 7.61
CA GLN A 252 -5.10 -17.69 8.90
C GLN A 252 -4.43 -19.03 9.26
N GLU A 253 -4.35 -19.96 8.32
CA GLU A 253 -3.75 -21.28 8.55
C GLU A 253 -2.26 -21.19 8.83
N TYR A 254 -1.53 -20.36 8.09
CA TYR A 254 -0.07 -20.36 8.12
C TYR A 254 0.53 -19.35 9.09
N LEU A 255 -0.10 -18.20 9.30
CA LEU A 255 0.50 -17.09 10.04
C LEU A 255 -0.11 -16.87 11.43
N ARG A 256 -1.34 -17.33 11.69
CA ARG A 256 -2.00 -17.16 13.00
C ARG A 256 -1.32 -18.03 14.06
N GLN A 257 -0.87 -17.38 15.12
CA GLN A 257 -0.20 -18.04 16.23
C GLN A 257 -1.19 -18.49 17.32
N GLY A 258 -0.71 -19.32 18.26
CA GLY A 258 -1.52 -19.80 19.37
C GLY A 258 -2.06 -18.71 20.30
N ASN A 259 -1.49 -17.50 20.27
CA ASN A 259 -2.01 -16.32 20.96
C ASN A 259 -3.08 -15.56 20.16
N GLY A 260 -3.47 -16.05 18.98
CA GLY A 260 -4.48 -15.46 18.10
C GLY A 260 -3.97 -14.34 17.20
N LEU A 261 -2.73 -13.88 17.36
CA LEU A 261 -2.09 -12.83 16.55
C LEU A 261 -1.32 -13.44 15.38
N TYR A 262 -0.83 -12.60 14.48
CA TYR A 262 -0.18 -13.04 13.25
C TYR A 262 1.31 -12.74 13.27
N MET A 263 2.09 -13.71 12.76
CA MET A 263 3.53 -13.57 12.62
C MET A 263 3.88 -12.53 11.58
N THR A 264 4.99 -11.84 11.79
CA THR A 264 5.65 -11.01 10.79
C THR A 264 7.13 -11.35 10.71
N ASP A 265 7.78 -10.86 9.67
CA ASP A 265 9.22 -11.02 9.46
C ASP A 265 9.90 -9.68 9.13
N TRP A 266 11.18 -9.74 8.82
CA TRP A 266 11.98 -8.57 8.44
C TRP A 266 11.50 -7.95 7.11
N ALA A 267 10.88 -8.69 6.24
CA ALA A 267 10.47 -8.20 4.93
C ALA A 267 9.25 -7.25 4.97
N SER A 268 8.61 -7.12 6.12
CA SER A 268 7.60 -6.09 6.36
C SER A 268 8.22 -4.70 6.40
N MET A 269 9.39 -4.57 7.06
CA MET A 269 10.20 -3.34 7.11
C MET A 269 11.69 -3.75 7.11
N ASP A 270 12.30 -3.89 5.95
CA ASP A 270 13.54 -4.62 5.66
C ASP A 270 14.70 -4.42 6.65
N ASN A 271 14.96 -3.22 7.10
CA ASN A 271 16.05 -2.92 8.03
C ASN A 271 15.59 -2.19 9.30
N SER A 272 14.33 -2.37 9.67
CA SER A 272 13.79 -1.79 10.91
C SER A 272 14.48 -2.37 12.14
N THR A 273 14.70 -1.53 13.13
CA THR A 273 15.29 -1.96 14.41
C THR A 273 14.39 -2.91 15.20
N ARG A 274 13.09 -3.01 14.86
CA ARG A 274 12.16 -3.96 15.46
C ARG A 274 12.45 -5.42 15.06
N ASN A 275 13.12 -5.66 13.93
CA ASN A 275 13.26 -6.99 13.34
C ASN A 275 13.97 -7.98 14.26
N VAL A 276 14.92 -7.51 15.06
CA VAL A 276 15.62 -8.35 16.05
C VAL A 276 14.69 -8.96 17.12
N TYR A 277 13.50 -8.41 17.28
CA TYR A 277 12.48 -8.91 18.22
C TYR A 277 11.47 -9.85 17.56
N LEU A 278 11.36 -9.82 16.24
CA LEU A 278 10.31 -10.47 15.46
C LEU A 278 10.78 -11.68 14.67
N ASP A 279 12.01 -11.67 14.20
CA ASP A 279 12.57 -12.65 13.26
C ASP A 279 12.70 -14.10 13.80
N ARG A 280 12.19 -14.36 15.00
CA ARG A 280 12.05 -15.69 15.60
C ARG A 280 10.60 -16.13 15.77
N GLY A 281 9.66 -15.52 15.05
CA GLY A 281 8.24 -15.82 15.15
C GLY A 281 7.49 -14.89 16.09
N GLY A 282 7.96 -13.68 16.28
CA GLY A 282 7.20 -12.60 16.91
C GLY A 282 5.95 -12.24 16.12
N THR A 283 4.99 -11.59 16.76
CA THR A 283 3.74 -11.17 16.12
C THR A 283 3.74 -9.67 15.89
N GLY A 284 3.46 -9.26 14.64
CA GLY A 284 3.48 -7.86 14.24
C GLY A 284 2.15 -7.16 14.47
N THR A 285 2.23 -5.93 14.92
CA THR A 285 1.07 -5.04 15.03
C THR A 285 0.48 -4.75 13.64
N ASP A 286 1.34 -4.53 12.65
CA ASP A 286 0.96 -4.33 11.25
C ASP A 286 0.18 -5.51 10.68
N ILE A 287 0.81 -6.68 10.55
CA ILE A 287 0.16 -7.85 9.96
C ILE A 287 -1.12 -8.27 10.70
N SER A 288 -1.13 -8.16 12.05
CA SER A 288 -2.34 -8.48 12.81
C SER A 288 -3.46 -7.47 12.55
N ALA A 289 -3.16 -6.18 12.46
CA ALA A 289 -4.14 -5.15 12.09
C ALA A 289 -4.55 -5.24 10.62
N GLU A 290 -3.64 -5.58 9.71
CA GLU A 290 -3.97 -5.82 8.30
C GLU A 290 -4.91 -7.01 8.11
N MET A 291 -4.81 -8.05 8.93
CA MET A 291 -5.79 -9.14 8.92
C MET A 291 -7.17 -8.71 9.44
N VAL A 292 -7.24 -7.78 10.41
CA VAL A 292 -8.52 -7.14 10.78
C VAL A 292 -9.06 -6.31 9.62
N LEU A 293 -8.22 -5.51 9.00
CA LEU A 293 -8.57 -4.71 7.81
C LEU A 293 -9.12 -5.61 6.72
N PHE A 294 -8.42 -6.70 6.39
CA PHE A 294 -8.82 -7.65 5.38
C PHE A 294 -10.21 -8.25 5.71
N ALA A 295 -10.42 -8.71 6.94
CA ALA A 295 -11.72 -9.24 7.35
C ALA A 295 -12.83 -8.18 7.23
N ARG A 296 -12.63 -6.93 7.67
CA ARG A 296 -13.61 -5.86 7.53
C ARG A 296 -13.94 -5.55 6.06
N GLN A 297 -12.94 -5.57 5.20
CA GLN A 297 -13.11 -5.35 3.77
C GLN A 297 -13.81 -6.52 3.08
N MET A 298 -13.50 -7.75 3.47
CA MET A 298 -14.26 -8.92 3.00
C MET A 298 -15.72 -8.86 3.45
N ALA A 299 -16.00 -8.39 4.67
CA ALA A 299 -17.37 -8.15 5.12
C ALA A 299 -18.07 -7.07 4.28
N GLU A 300 -17.36 -6.00 3.88
CA GLU A 300 -17.89 -4.95 2.99
C GLU A 300 -18.17 -5.50 1.59
N ILE A 301 -17.22 -6.19 0.98
CA ILE A 301 -17.38 -6.83 -0.33
C ILE A 301 -18.55 -7.83 -0.30
N ALA A 302 -18.67 -8.62 0.77
CA ALA A 302 -19.77 -9.56 0.95
C ALA A 302 -21.13 -8.84 0.98
N ARG A 303 -21.25 -7.71 1.67
CA ARG A 303 -22.50 -6.90 1.68
C ARG A 303 -22.82 -6.36 0.28
N ILE A 304 -21.80 -5.84 -0.44
CA ILE A 304 -21.96 -5.34 -1.82
C ILE A 304 -22.45 -6.47 -2.75
N GLN A 305 -21.96 -7.69 -2.53
CA GLN A 305 -22.32 -8.88 -3.32
C GLN A 305 -23.61 -9.59 -2.82
N GLY A 306 -24.22 -9.12 -1.73
CA GLY A 306 -25.41 -9.75 -1.16
C GLY A 306 -25.17 -11.05 -0.38
N LYS A 307 -23.96 -11.31 0.08
CA LYS A 307 -23.51 -12.52 0.81
C LYS A 307 -23.61 -12.28 2.32
N ALA A 308 -24.83 -12.25 2.88
CA ALA A 308 -25.06 -11.82 4.26
C ALA A 308 -24.36 -12.71 5.32
N ALA A 309 -24.33 -14.02 5.14
CA ALA A 309 -23.67 -14.96 6.06
C ALA A 309 -22.16 -14.72 6.12
N ASP A 310 -21.51 -14.54 4.96
CA ASP A 310 -20.09 -14.23 4.88
C ASP A 310 -19.78 -12.86 5.48
N ALA A 311 -20.64 -11.86 5.25
CA ALA A 311 -20.48 -10.53 5.84
C ALA A 311 -20.47 -10.59 7.36
N SER A 312 -21.35 -11.40 7.96
CA SER A 312 -21.40 -11.59 9.42
C SER A 312 -20.18 -12.36 9.93
N ARG A 313 -19.75 -13.41 9.24
CA ARG A 313 -18.58 -14.20 9.61
C ARG A 313 -17.31 -13.34 9.63
N PHE A 314 -17.02 -12.63 8.54
CA PHE A 314 -15.84 -11.77 8.47
C PHE A 314 -15.89 -10.59 9.46
N ALA A 315 -17.07 -10.05 9.75
CA ALA A 315 -17.20 -9.02 10.78
C ALA A 315 -16.86 -9.58 12.18
N SER A 316 -17.32 -10.80 12.49
CA SER A 316 -16.99 -11.48 13.75
C SER A 316 -15.49 -11.76 13.89
N ASP A 317 -14.85 -12.25 12.81
CA ASP A 317 -13.39 -12.48 12.78
C ASP A 317 -12.61 -11.18 13.07
N ALA A 318 -13.04 -10.07 12.46
CA ALA A 318 -12.43 -8.77 12.67
C ALA A 318 -12.58 -8.27 14.13
N ASP A 319 -13.74 -8.45 14.72
CA ASP A 319 -14.02 -7.99 16.09
C ASP A 319 -13.25 -8.83 17.12
N GLU A 320 -13.19 -10.17 16.94
CA GLU A 320 -12.38 -11.06 17.78
C GLU A 320 -10.90 -10.67 17.76
N LEU A 321 -10.34 -10.54 16.57
CA LEU A 321 -8.92 -10.20 16.42
C LEU A 321 -8.61 -8.78 16.94
N SER A 322 -9.52 -7.82 16.74
CA SER A 322 -9.39 -6.47 17.29
C SER A 322 -9.29 -6.48 18.82
N ALA A 323 -10.11 -7.30 19.49
CA ALA A 323 -10.06 -7.45 20.93
C ALA A 323 -8.70 -8.01 21.40
N ILE A 324 -8.17 -9.03 20.72
CA ILE A 324 -6.87 -9.63 21.03
C ILE A 324 -5.74 -8.61 20.85
N ILE A 325 -5.73 -7.83 19.76
CA ILE A 325 -4.73 -6.79 19.52
C ILE A 325 -4.76 -5.74 20.63
N ASN A 326 -5.94 -5.22 20.96
CA ASN A 326 -6.09 -4.20 22.01
C ASN A 326 -5.64 -4.72 23.39
N GLN A 327 -5.95 -5.96 23.72
CA GLN A 327 -5.56 -6.56 24.99
C GLN A 327 -4.04 -6.80 25.09
N SER A 328 -3.41 -7.23 24.00
CA SER A 328 -2.03 -7.77 24.05
C SER A 328 -0.99 -6.75 23.62
N MET A 329 -1.27 -5.95 22.60
CA MET A 329 -0.28 -5.09 21.92
C MET A 329 -0.34 -3.64 22.38
N TRP A 330 -1.48 -3.15 22.91
CA TRP A 330 -1.58 -1.79 23.43
C TRP A 330 -0.86 -1.62 24.76
N ASP A 331 -0.01 -0.61 24.86
CA ASP A 331 0.61 -0.18 26.11
C ASP A 331 -0.02 1.15 26.56
N SER A 332 -0.83 1.11 27.63
CA SER A 332 -1.51 2.30 28.15
C SER A 332 -0.58 3.32 28.80
N ARG A 333 0.63 2.91 29.23
CA ARG A 333 1.62 3.81 29.84
C ARG A 333 2.33 4.65 28.77
N GLN A 334 2.62 4.01 27.62
CA GLN A 334 3.28 4.66 26.51
C GLN A 334 2.28 5.20 25.49
N SER A 335 0.99 4.86 25.64
CA SER A 335 -0.09 5.24 24.71
C SER A 335 0.25 4.88 23.26
N PHE A 336 0.68 3.62 23.06
CA PHE A 336 1.18 3.14 21.78
C PHE A 336 1.00 1.63 21.62
N TYR A 337 0.89 1.14 20.39
CA TYR A 337 0.89 -0.28 20.08
C TYR A 337 2.31 -0.78 19.84
N PHE A 338 2.61 -1.98 20.36
CA PHE A 338 3.90 -2.62 20.20
C PHE A 338 3.76 -4.04 19.67
N ASP A 339 4.70 -4.44 18.84
CA ASP A 339 4.87 -5.83 18.43
C ASP A 339 5.15 -6.72 19.64
N LEU A 340 4.90 -8.02 19.50
CA LEU A 340 5.23 -8.99 20.54
C LEU A 340 6.35 -9.91 20.07
N THR A 341 7.32 -10.09 20.94
CA THR A 341 8.36 -11.11 20.79
C THR A 341 7.78 -12.52 20.88
N LEU A 342 8.56 -13.52 20.51
CA LEU A 342 8.17 -14.93 20.59
C LEU A 342 7.66 -15.34 21.98
N ASP A 343 8.24 -14.81 23.06
CA ASP A 343 7.82 -15.07 24.44
C ASP A 343 6.66 -14.19 24.93
N GLY A 344 6.04 -13.42 24.01
CA GLY A 344 4.86 -12.61 24.26
C GLY A 344 5.13 -11.26 24.95
N LYS A 345 6.39 -10.85 25.10
CA LYS A 345 6.73 -9.53 25.62
C LYS A 345 6.61 -8.47 24.51
N ARG A 346 6.30 -7.24 24.90
CA ARG A 346 6.30 -6.12 23.94
C ARG A 346 7.72 -5.80 23.49
N ALA A 347 7.93 -5.71 22.18
CA ALA A 347 9.17 -5.21 21.59
C ALA A 347 9.26 -3.70 21.83
N PRO A 348 10.33 -3.18 22.46
CA PRO A 348 10.39 -1.80 22.89
C PRO A 348 10.81 -0.86 21.75
N VAL A 349 10.08 -0.88 20.63
CA VAL A 349 10.40 -0.08 19.43
C VAL A 349 9.14 0.58 18.87
N LYS A 350 9.11 1.89 18.84
CA LYS A 350 8.01 2.69 18.25
C LYS A 350 8.20 2.85 16.76
N THR A 351 7.43 2.11 15.99
CA THR A 351 7.46 2.15 14.52
C THR A 351 6.11 2.55 13.92
N ILE A 352 6.13 2.80 12.63
CA ILE A 352 4.94 3.08 11.82
C ILE A 352 3.89 1.94 11.87
N ALA A 353 4.29 0.71 12.19
CA ALA A 353 3.41 -0.43 12.37
C ALA A 353 2.25 -0.15 13.34
N ALA A 354 2.50 0.65 14.37
CA ALA A 354 1.52 0.99 15.41
C ALA A 354 0.32 1.80 14.92
N PHE A 355 0.34 2.33 13.69
CA PHE A 355 -0.77 3.11 13.13
C PHE A 355 -1.70 2.30 12.24
N TRP A 356 -1.35 1.08 11.84
CA TRP A 356 -2.25 0.16 11.14
C TRP A 356 -3.57 -0.09 11.89
N PRO A 357 -3.59 -0.15 13.25
CA PRO A 357 -4.83 -0.21 14.03
C PRO A 357 -5.81 0.94 13.79
N LEU A 358 -5.35 2.12 13.35
CA LEU A 358 -6.24 3.22 12.92
C LEU A 358 -6.94 2.88 11.61
N LEU A 359 -6.20 2.45 10.60
CA LEU A 359 -6.79 2.09 9.30
C LEU A 359 -7.73 0.90 9.42
N ALA A 360 -7.36 -0.10 10.20
CA ALA A 360 -8.15 -1.30 10.45
C ALA A 360 -9.35 -1.09 11.40
N LYS A 361 -9.51 0.12 11.99
CA LYS A 361 -10.53 0.44 13.01
C LYS A 361 -10.47 -0.49 14.23
N VAL A 362 -9.27 -0.86 14.64
CA VAL A 362 -8.97 -1.65 15.85
C VAL A 362 -8.95 -0.76 17.09
N ALA A 363 -8.36 0.42 16.99
CA ALA A 363 -8.18 1.34 18.10
C ALA A 363 -9.54 1.83 18.66
N SER A 364 -9.64 1.99 19.99
CA SER A 364 -10.73 2.76 20.57
C SER A 364 -10.60 4.25 20.22
N ARG A 365 -11.61 5.07 20.50
CA ARG A 365 -11.50 6.52 20.28
C ARG A 365 -10.37 7.13 21.10
N GLU A 366 -10.21 6.70 22.35
CA GLU A 366 -9.15 7.16 23.26
C GLU A 366 -7.75 6.75 22.76
N GLN A 367 -7.64 5.53 22.24
CA GLN A 367 -6.40 5.05 21.64
C GLN A 367 -6.06 5.81 20.35
N ALA A 368 -7.06 6.10 19.52
CA ALA A 368 -6.87 6.89 18.31
C ALA A 368 -6.42 8.32 18.61
N GLU A 369 -7.01 8.96 19.63
CA GLU A 369 -6.59 10.29 20.11
C GLU A 369 -5.14 10.26 20.61
N ALA A 370 -4.77 9.21 21.34
CA ALA A 370 -3.41 9.04 21.83
C ALA A 370 -2.40 8.86 20.67
N LEU A 371 -2.75 8.07 19.65
CA LEU A 371 -1.94 7.91 18.44
C LEU A 371 -1.84 9.20 17.63
N ALA A 372 -2.93 9.97 17.51
CA ALA A 372 -2.90 11.30 16.88
C ALA A 372 -1.94 12.24 17.64
N THR A 373 -1.92 12.18 18.97
CA THR A 373 -0.96 12.92 19.80
C THR A 373 0.49 12.51 19.50
N GLN A 374 0.78 11.23 19.26
CA GLN A 374 2.12 10.78 18.86
C GLN A 374 2.53 11.34 17.48
N LEU A 375 1.57 11.43 16.55
CA LEU A 375 1.80 12.04 15.24
C LEU A 375 2.04 13.55 15.32
N GLU A 376 1.55 14.21 16.36
CA GLU A 376 1.76 15.64 16.64
C GLU A 376 2.99 15.94 17.52
N ASN A 377 3.64 14.91 18.06
CA ASN A 377 4.79 15.08 18.93
C ASN A 377 6.09 15.24 18.11
N PRO A 378 6.80 16.39 18.22
CA PRO A 378 8.06 16.61 17.51
C PRO A 378 9.20 15.70 18.00
N GLY A 379 9.09 15.12 19.17
CA GLY A 379 10.03 14.13 19.69
C GLY A 379 9.88 12.75 19.04
N THR A 380 8.77 12.47 18.37
CA THR A 380 8.47 11.16 17.77
C THR A 380 8.22 11.26 16.27
N PHE A 381 6.96 11.47 15.83
CA PHE A 381 6.58 11.36 14.42
C PHE A 381 6.32 12.71 13.71
N LYS A 382 6.27 13.83 14.44
CA LYS A 382 6.14 15.18 13.83
C LYS A 382 7.52 15.72 13.41
N ARG A 383 8.02 15.21 12.30
CA ARG A 383 9.29 15.70 11.73
C ARG A 383 9.03 16.77 10.65
N LEU A 384 10.10 17.31 10.06
CA LEU A 384 10.00 18.28 8.96
C LEU A 384 9.21 17.69 7.79
N HIS A 385 9.57 16.49 7.35
CA HIS A 385 8.72 15.60 6.55
C HIS A 385 8.07 14.61 7.53
N ARG A 386 6.77 14.66 7.64
CA ARG A 386 6.01 13.98 8.70
C ARG A 386 6.00 12.47 8.55
N VAL A 387 5.67 11.78 9.62
CA VAL A 387 5.42 10.34 9.66
C VAL A 387 6.63 9.50 9.25
N PRO A 388 7.79 9.65 9.93
CA PRO A 388 8.92 8.73 9.72
C PRO A 388 8.55 7.29 10.12
N THR A 389 9.18 6.31 9.48
CA THR A 389 8.91 4.89 9.76
C THR A 389 9.40 4.42 11.12
N LEU A 390 10.32 5.14 11.76
CA LEU A 390 10.79 4.92 13.12
C LEU A 390 10.66 6.23 13.89
N ALA A 391 10.18 6.18 15.14
CA ALA A 391 10.06 7.38 15.97
C ALA A 391 11.43 8.03 16.23
N ALA A 392 11.48 9.36 16.25
CA ALA A 392 12.74 10.09 16.34
C ALA A 392 13.47 9.94 17.69
N ASP A 393 12.78 9.48 18.73
CA ASP A 393 13.34 9.18 20.05
C ASP A 393 13.87 7.72 20.15
N GLU A 394 13.76 6.92 19.09
CA GLU A 394 14.24 5.54 19.09
C GLU A 394 15.74 5.45 18.77
N PRO A 395 16.48 4.58 19.48
CA PRO A 395 17.85 4.25 19.11
C PRO A 395 17.91 3.67 17.70
N GLY A 396 18.68 4.27 16.82
CA GLY A 396 18.79 3.83 15.43
C GLY A 396 17.94 4.63 14.44
N TYR A 397 17.19 5.65 14.92
CA TYR A 397 16.58 6.64 14.04
C TYR A 397 17.66 7.34 13.19
N ASP A 398 17.40 7.45 11.89
CA ASP A 398 18.29 8.10 10.95
C ASP A 398 17.63 9.35 10.34
N PRO A 399 18.09 10.58 10.66
CA PRO A 399 17.53 11.81 10.13
C PRO A 399 17.74 11.99 8.61
N ALA A 400 18.57 11.16 7.99
CA ALA A 400 18.74 11.09 6.54
C ALA A 400 17.81 10.06 5.87
N GLY A 401 16.98 9.38 6.66
CA GLY A 401 16.03 8.38 6.22
C GLY A 401 16.39 6.96 6.63
N GLY A 402 17.60 6.50 6.36
CA GLY A 402 18.05 5.16 6.76
C GLY A 402 17.15 4.00 6.29
N TYR A 403 16.40 4.20 5.20
CA TYR A 403 15.38 3.29 4.68
C TYR A 403 14.21 3.14 5.68
N TRP A 404 13.98 1.99 6.33
CA TRP A 404 12.95 1.80 7.36
C TRP A 404 13.38 2.26 8.77
N ARG A 405 14.46 3.04 8.86
CA ARG A 405 14.96 3.59 10.12
C ARG A 405 14.68 5.10 10.26
N GLY A 406 13.65 5.57 9.56
CA GLY A 406 13.22 6.95 9.65
C GLY A 406 12.73 7.56 8.33
N ALA A 407 13.00 6.96 7.17
CA ALA A 407 12.50 7.52 5.90
C ALA A 407 10.98 7.63 5.89
N VAL A 408 10.49 8.61 5.15
CA VAL A 408 9.06 8.86 4.92
C VAL A 408 8.67 8.21 3.59
N TRP A 409 7.59 7.42 3.64
CA TRP A 409 7.13 6.60 2.52
C TRP A 409 5.66 6.89 2.24
N ALA A 410 5.32 7.18 0.99
CA ALA A 410 3.93 7.46 0.60
C ALA A 410 2.93 6.35 1.00
N PRO A 411 3.25 5.04 0.93
CA PRO A 411 2.40 3.99 1.48
C PRO A 411 2.09 4.13 2.96
N ALA A 412 3.11 4.40 3.78
CA ALA A 412 2.96 4.57 5.21
C ALA A 412 2.13 5.81 5.55
N ASP A 413 2.39 6.93 4.86
CA ASP A 413 1.58 8.14 5.00
C ASP A 413 0.12 7.88 4.60
N THR A 414 -0.11 7.16 3.50
CA THR A 414 -1.48 6.82 3.04
C THR A 414 -2.22 6.01 4.10
N MET A 415 -1.58 5.01 4.69
CA MET A 415 -2.15 4.21 5.77
C MET A 415 -2.51 5.08 6.98
N VAL A 416 -1.63 5.98 7.40
CA VAL A 416 -1.86 6.89 8.53
C VAL A 416 -2.99 7.87 8.22
N ILE A 417 -2.96 8.50 7.04
CA ILE A 417 -3.96 9.48 6.59
C ILE A 417 -5.36 8.85 6.58
N ARG A 418 -5.52 7.70 5.90
CA ARG A 418 -6.80 6.97 5.86
C ARG A 418 -7.23 6.48 7.24
N GLY A 419 -6.25 6.09 8.08
CA GLY A 419 -6.49 5.71 9.46
C GLY A 419 -7.06 6.85 10.30
N LEU A 420 -6.49 8.05 10.22
CA LEU A 420 -6.95 9.24 10.92
C LEU A 420 -8.37 9.65 10.52
N GLU A 421 -8.70 9.56 9.24
CA GLU A 421 -10.05 9.85 8.73
C GLU A 421 -11.13 8.93 9.33
N ASN A 422 -10.79 7.67 9.62
CA ASN A 422 -11.72 6.75 10.28
C ASN A 422 -12.17 7.21 11.67
N TYR A 423 -11.44 8.13 12.29
CA TYR A 423 -11.72 8.65 13.64
C TYR A 423 -12.07 10.14 13.65
N GLY A 424 -12.22 10.76 12.48
CA GLY A 424 -12.60 12.17 12.35
C GLY A 424 -11.45 13.16 12.54
N HIS A 425 -10.19 12.70 12.49
CA HIS A 425 -9.01 13.56 12.50
C HIS A 425 -8.66 14.12 11.11
N ASP A 426 -9.69 14.55 10.36
CA ASP A 426 -9.57 14.97 8.95
C ASP A 426 -8.59 16.14 8.76
N ALA A 427 -8.52 17.05 9.72
CA ALA A 427 -7.60 18.18 9.66
C ALA A 427 -6.13 17.74 9.73
N LEU A 428 -5.80 16.81 10.64
CA LEU A 428 -4.46 16.24 10.76
C LEU A 428 -4.12 15.36 9.55
N ALA A 429 -5.06 14.56 9.09
CA ALA A 429 -4.90 13.75 7.87
C ALA A 429 -4.56 14.63 6.66
N ARG A 430 -5.29 15.73 6.47
CA ARG A 430 -5.04 16.70 5.41
C ARG A 430 -3.68 17.40 5.58
N GLU A 431 -3.31 17.77 6.79
CA GLU A 431 -2.01 18.41 7.07
C GLU A 431 -0.85 17.48 6.70
N ILE A 432 -0.92 16.19 7.06
CA ILE A 432 0.09 15.19 6.72
C ILE A 432 0.18 15.02 5.19
N ALA A 433 -0.94 14.89 4.51
CA ALA A 433 -0.98 14.76 3.04
C ALA A 433 -0.36 15.97 2.34
N LEU A 434 -0.71 17.19 2.77
CA LEU A 434 -0.15 18.42 2.21
C LEU A 434 1.33 18.62 2.56
N ASN A 435 1.75 18.18 3.75
CA ASN A 435 3.17 18.19 4.14
C ASN A 435 3.98 17.28 3.21
N HIS A 436 3.51 16.04 3.00
CA HIS A 436 4.17 15.11 2.08
C HIS A 436 4.27 15.67 0.66
N LEU A 437 3.15 16.18 0.13
CA LEU A 437 3.09 16.79 -1.20
C LEU A 437 4.08 17.96 -1.33
N ASN A 438 4.12 18.84 -0.32
CA ASN A 438 5.01 19.99 -0.29
C ASN A 438 6.49 19.60 -0.18
N MET A 439 6.82 18.64 0.69
CA MET A 439 8.19 18.19 0.89
C MET A 439 8.73 17.46 -0.36
N ALA A 440 7.91 16.59 -0.96
CA ALA A 440 8.25 15.91 -2.20
C ALA A 440 8.46 16.91 -3.35
N ALA A 441 7.62 17.95 -3.46
CA ALA A 441 7.75 19.00 -4.47
C ALA A 441 9.04 19.79 -4.32
N GLN A 442 9.44 20.16 -3.10
CA GLN A 442 10.71 20.86 -2.86
C GLN A 442 11.93 19.98 -3.22
N VAL A 443 11.84 18.67 -3.03
CA VAL A 443 12.90 17.74 -3.49
C VAL A 443 12.88 17.61 -5.00
N PHE A 444 11.68 17.54 -5.60
CA PHE A 444 11.49 17.52 -7.05
C PHE A 444 12.08 18.74 -7.74
N GLU A 445 11.84 19.95 -7.23
CA GLU A 445 12.43 21.20 -7.77
C GLU A 445 13.96 21.16 -7.81
N LYS A 446 14.59 20.51 -6.84
CA LYS A 446 16.07 20.39 -6.76
C LYS A 446 16.63 19.27 -7.65
N THR A 447 15.86 18.22 -7.88
CA THR A 447 16.37 16.97 -8.48
C THR A 447 15.76 16.62 -9.83
N GLY A 448 14.62 17.24 -10.19
CA GLY A 448 13.88 17.00 -11.42
C GLY A 448 13.17 15.63 -11.47
N THR A 449 13.10 14.90 -10.35
CA THR A 449 12.54 13.54 -10.34
C THR A 449 11.80 13.20 -9.04
N ILE A 450 11.05 12.08 -9.08
CA ILE A 450 10.35 11.49 -7.94
C ILE A 450 11.26 10.41 -7.34
N TRP A 451 11.29 10.34 -6.01
CA TRP A 451 12.12 9.41 -5.27
C TRP A 451 11.27 8.36 -4.55
N GLU A 452 11.87 7.22 -4.32
CA GLU A 452 11.27 6.07 -3.63
C GLU A 452 10.80 6.39 -2.21
N ASN A 453 11.60 7.16 -1.48
CA ASN A 453 11.34 7.63 -0.13
C ASN A 453 12.10 8.94 0.13
N TYR A 454 11.79 9.61 1.23
CA TYR A 454 12.31 10.94 1.56
C TYR A 454 12.90 10.98 2.97
N ALA A 455 13.87 11.89 3.19
CA ALA A 455 14.45 12.13 4.51
C ALA A 455 13.43 12.85 5.42
N PRO A 456 13.32 12.45 6.71
CA PRO A 456 12.35 13.07 7.63
C PRO A 456 12.78 14.47 8.12
N ASP A 457 14.08 14.74 8.26
CA ASP A 457 14.61 15.96 8.87
C ASP A 457 15.27 16.92 7.89
N ARG A 458 15.23 16.61 6.60
CA ARG A 458 15.86 17.41 5.54
C ARG A 458 15.02 17.41 4.27
N VAL A 459 15.09 18.48 3.50
CA VAL A 459 14.46 18.59 2.18
C VAL A 459 15.35 17.92 1.12
N VAL A 460 15.46 16.61 1.21
CA VAL A 460 16.21 15.75 0.29
C VAL A 460 15.52 14.36 0.22
N GLN A 461 15.90 13.57 -0.79
CA GLN A 461 15.53 12.15 -0.83
C GLN A 461 16.09 11.41 0.38
N GLY A 462 15.48 10.29 0.73
CA GLY A 462 16.01 9.38 1.75
C GLY A 462 17.35 8.76 1.30
N LYS A 463 18.05 8.18 2.26
CA LYS A 463 19.33 7.53 2.01
C LYS A 463 19.35 6.15 2.69
N PRO A 464 19.20 5.07 1.91
CA PRO A 464 19.10 5.00 0.44
C PRO A 464 17.69 5.34 -0.11
N ALA A 465 17.61 5.76 -1.38
CA ALA A 465 16.38 5.91 -2.13
C ALA A 465 16.66 5.79 -3.64
N LYS A 466 15.69 5.28 -4.39
CA LYS A 466 15.75 5.16 -5.86
C LYS A 466 15.12 6.40 -6.51
N ALA A 467 15.80 6.92 -7.53
CA ALA A 467 15.28 8.00 -8.38
C ALA A 467 14.39 7.46 -9.51
N ASN A 468 13.63 8.36 -10.13
CA ASN A 468 12.67 8.04 -11.19
C ASN A 468 11.65 6.97 -10.75
N PHE A 469 11.11 7.16 -9.55
CA PHE A 469 10.30 6.17 -8.88
C PHE A 469 8.82 6.58 -8.85
N ALA A 470 8.08 6.32 -9.94
CA ALA A 470 6.63 6.31 -9.94
C ALA A 470 6.13 4.87 -9.72
N GLY A 471 6.56 4.29 -8.60
CA GLY A 471 5.90 3.18 -7.94
C GLY A 471 4.85 3.76 -6.99
N TRP A 472 4.86 3.36 -5.74
CA TRP A 472 3.96 3.94 -4.72
C TRP A 472 4.11 5.45 -4.52
N SER A 473 5.31 6.02 -4.76
CA SER A 473 5.55 7.45 -4.51
C SER A 473 4.70 8.39 -5.36
N ALA A 474 4.13 7.90 -6.47
CA ALA A 474 3.19 8.67 -7.28
C ALA A 474 1.85 8.94 -6.57
N ILE A 475 1.55 8.25 -5.46
CA ILE A 475 0.39 8.56 -4.61
C ILE A 475 0.44 10.01 -4.12
N GLY A 476 1.60 10.48 -3.64
CA GLY A 476 1.75 11.87 -3.20
C GLY A 476 1.31 12.88 -4.26
N PRO A 477 2.02 13.00 -5.39
CA PRO A 477 1.70 13.98 -6.42
C PRO A 477 0.37 13.76 -7.14
N ILE A 478 -0.20 12.56 -7.15
CA ILE A 478 -1.47 12.29 -7.85
C ILE A 478 -2.63 12.26 -6.87
N VAL A 479 -2.63 11.33 -5.91
CA VAL A 479 -3.78 11.13 -5.02
C VAL A 479 -3.89 12.29 -4.03
N TYR A 480 -2.79 12.68 -3.37
CA TYR A 480 -2.87 13.76 -2.37
C TYR A 480 -3.16 15.12 -3.02
N LEU A 481 -2.67 15.38 -4.23
CA LEU A 481 -3.03 16.59 -4.96
C LEU A 481 -4.54 16.64 -5.25
N LEU A 482 -5.10 15.56 -5.79
CA LEU A 482 -6.53 15.50 -6.15
C LEU A 482 -7.43 15.50 -4.91
N GLU A 483 -7.15 14.66 -3.93
CA GLU A 483 -8.05 14.45 -2.79
C GLU A 483 -7.88 15.45 -1.64
N TYR A 484 -6.65 15.94 -1.37
CA TYR A 484 -6.37 16.75 -0.18
C TYR A 484 -6.06 18.21 -0.50
N ALA A 485 -5.41 18.49 -1.62
CA ALA A 485 -5.15 19.87 -2.03
C ALA A 485 -6.36 20.46 -2.79
N ILE A 486 -6.75 19.82 -3.89
CA ILE A 486 -7.92 20.21 -4.69
C ILE A 486 -9.23 19.84 -3.97
N GLY A 487 -9.22 18.70 -3.27
CA GLY A 487 -10.32 18.26 -2.43
C GLY A 487 -11.39 17.43 -3.13
N LEU A 488 -11.10 16.84 -4.29
CA LEU A 488 -12.02 16.00 -5.06
C LEU A 488 -11.95 14.55 -4.61
N ARG A 489 -13.08 13.99 -4.17
CA ARG A 489 -13.20 12.60 -3.74
C ARG A 489 -14.41 11.93 -4.36
N ALA A 490 -14.17 10.94 -5.18
CA ALA A 490 -15.22 10.14 -5.82
C ALA A 490 -15.85 9.13 -4.85
N ASN A 491 -17.15 8.95 -5.02
CA ASN A 491 -17.92 7.85 -4.47
C ASN A 491 -18.81 7.28 -5.58
N ALA A 492 -18.18 6.52 -6.49
CA ALA A 492 -18.84 5.98 -7.66
C ALA A 492 -20.07 5.10 -7.31
N PRO A 493 -20.03 4.24 -6.26
CA PRO A 493 -21.21 3.48 -5.85
C PRO A 493 -22.43 4.33 -5.50
N ALA A 494 -22.23 5.54 -4.97
CA ALA A 494 -23.30 6.49 -4.66
C ALA A 494 -23.58 7.47 -5.82
N ASN A 495 -22.84 7.35 -6.91
CA ASN A 495 -22.81 8.28 -8.03
C ASN A 495 -22.65 9.73 -7.55
N SER A 496 -21.68 9.96 -6.66
CA SER A 496 -21.42 11.27 -6.08
C SER A 496 -19.91 11.62 -6.10
N LEU A 497 -19.66 12.93 -6.09
CA LEU A 497 -18.33 13.51 -6.00
C LEU A 497 -18.34 14.58 -4.91
N ALA A 498 -17.56 14.37 -3.86
CA ALA A 498 -17.33 15.39 -2.85
C ALA A 498 -16.21 16.33 -3.31
N TRP A 499 -16.39 17.64 -3.09
CA TRP A 499 -15.39 18.65 -3.39
C TRP A 499 -15.22 19.64 -2.24
N ASN A 500 -14.12 19.48 -1.51
CA ASN A 500 -13.74 20.36 -0.40
C ASN A 500 -12.86 21.50 -0.91
N LEU A 501 -13.45 22.68 -1.07
CA LEU A 501 -12.78 23.85 -1.64
C LEU A 501 -11.80 24.49 -0.65
N THR A 502 -10.58 24.75 -1.13
CA THR A 502 -9.60 25.56 -0.38
C THR A 502 -9.88 27.05 -0.62
N PRO A 503 -10.11 27.85 0.43
CA PRO A 503 -10.46 29.28 0.30
C PRO A 503 -9.46 30.08 -0.52
N GLY A 504 -9.97 31.01 -1.33
CA GLY A 504 -9.16 31.98 -2.06
C GLY A 504 -8.32 31.45 -3.23
N ILE A 505 -8.41 30.17 -3.57
CA ILE A 505 -7.58 29.56 -4.61
C ILE A 505 -8.45 29.10 -5.78
N ARG A 506 -8.07 29.45 -7.01
CA ARG A 506 -8.62 28.81 -8.21
C ARG A 506 -8.12 27.37 -8.27
N GLN A 507 -9.06 26.44 -8.32
CA GLN A 507 -8.78 25.01 -8.20
C GLN A 507 -9.78 24.17 -8.98
N GLY A 508 -9.41 22.91 -9.26
CA GLY A 508 -10.27 21.98 -9.96
C GLY A 508 -9.50 20.89 -10.70
N CYS A 509 -10.17 20.23 -11.60
CA CYS A 509 -9.58 19.22 -12.45
C CYS A 509 -10.37 19.13 -13.76
N ASP A 510 -9.68 19.25 -14.88
CA ASP A 510 -10.27 18.89 -16.16
C ASP A 510 -10.18 17.39 -16.38
N ARG A 511 -11.20 16.82 -17.01
CA ARG A 511 -11.27 15.39 -17.33
C ARG A 511 -11.12 14.47 -16.12
N PHE A 512 -11.62 14.89 -14.95
CA PHE A 512 -11.69 14.03 -13.79
C PHE A 512 -12.60 12.83 -14.09
N ARG A 513 -12.12 11.62 -13.78
CA ARG A 513 -12.80 10.37 -14.11
C ARG A 513 -13.28 9.66 -12.85
N PHE A 514 -14.54 9.27 -12.84
CA PHE A 514 -15.08 8.37 -11.82
C PHE A 514 -16.36 7.73 -12.36
N ASN A 515 -16.66 6.52 -11.89
CA ASN A 515 -17.73 5.73 -12.49
C ASN A 515 -17.56 5.70 -14.03
N ASP A 516 -18.62 5.87 -14.78
CA ASP A 516 -18.60 6.00 -16.24
C ASP A 516 -18.53 7.46 -16.73
N HIS A 517 -18.20 8.41 -15.83
CA HIS A 517 -18.23 9.84 -16.13
C HIS A 517 -16.86 10.45 -16.33
N VAL A 518 -16.83 11.45 -17.20
CA VAL A 518 -15.72 12.38 -17.35
C VAL A 518 -16.25 13.79 -17.10
N ALA A 519 -15.74 14.43 -16.05
CA ALA A 519 -16.17 15.77 -15.68
C ALA A 519 -14.99 16.74 -15.60
N SER A 520 -15.17 17.94 -16.16
CA SER A 520 -14.26 19.08 -15.95
C SER A 520 -14.88 20.01 -14.92
N LEU A 521 -14.16 20.24 -13.81
CA LEU A 521 -14.63 21.03 -12.69
C LEU A 521 -13.65 22.17 -12.41
N GLN A 522 -14.15 23.39 -12.31
CA GLN A 522 -13.35 24.56 -11.99
C GLN A 522 -14.07 25.44 -10.98
N ALA A 523 -13.38 25.76 -9.87
CA ALA A 523 -13.83 26.72 -8.86
C ALA A 523 -12.97 27.98 -8.94
N LYS A 524 -13.61 29.13 -9.12
CA LYS A 524 -12.99 30.47 -9.13
C LYS A 524 -13.45 31.23 -7.89
N PRO A 525 -12.53 31.72 -7.03
CA PRO A 525 -12.90 32.53 -5.89
C PRO A 525 -13.65 33.79 -6.33
N ILE A 526 -14.68 34.19 -5.59
CA ILE A 526 -15.37 35.46 -5.81
C ILE A 526 -14.63 36.53 -5.02
N VAL A 527 -14.18 37.57 -5.74
CA VAL A 527 -13.40 38.68 -5.14
C VAL A 527 -14.19 39.38 -4.03
N GLY A 528 -13.53 39.62 -2.92
CA GLY A 528 -14.14 40.27 -1.74
C GLY A 528 -14.86 39.30 -0.78
N THR A 529 -14.83 37.97 -1.06
CA THR A 529 -15.40 36.93 -0.20
C THR A 529 -14.35 35.86 0.08
N GLU A 530 -14.27 35.37 1.32
CA GLU A 530 -13.24 34.39 1.68
C GLU A 530 -13.57 32.97 1.21
N ASN A 531 -14.85 32.58 1.26
CA ASN A 531 -15.29 31.22 1.05
C ASN A 531 -16.31 31.03 -0.08
N ALA A 532 -16.54 32.08 -0.89
CA ALA A 532 -17.50 31.99 -1.99
C ALA A 532 -16.78 31.73 -3.32
N PHE A 533 -17.39 30.84 -4.11
CA PHE A 533 -16.85 30.41 -5.41
C PHE A 533 -17.90 30.44 -6.50
N GLN A 534 -17.46 30.83 -7.69
CA GLN A 534 -18.14 30.48 -8.93
C GLN A 534 -17.60 29.13 -9.41
N ILE A 535 -18.48 28.15 -9.55
CA ILE A 535 -18.16 26.80 -9.95
C ILE A 535 -18.68 26.57 -11.37
N GLU A 536 -17.80 26.11 -12.23
CA GLU A 536 -18.10 25.67 -13.58
C GLU A 536 -17.89 24.16 -13.65
N VAL A 537 -18.90 23.44 -14.15
CA VAL A 537 -18.86 21.99 -14.35
C VAL A 537 -19.28 21.70 -15.79
N ASP A 538 -18.51 20.88 -16.48
CA ASP A 538 -18.86 20.28 -17.76
C ASP A 538 -18.73 18.76 -17.63
N SER A 539 -19.81 18.02 -17.81
CA SER A 539 -19.88 16.59 -17.58
C SER A 539 -20.60 15.86 -18.71
N ASP A 540 -20.15 14.65 -19.02
CA ASP A 540 -20.82 13.75 -19.96
C ASP A 540 -21.95 12.93 -19.32
N GLY A 541 -22.01 12.87 -17.98
CA GLY A 541 -23.00 12.13 -17.21
C GLY A 541 -23.61 12.93 -16.06
N GLU A 542 -24.61 12.34 -15.41
CA GLU A 542 -25.24 12.93 -14.24
C GLU A 542 -24.70 12.35 -12.93
N PHE A 543 -24.50 13.20 -11.93
CA PHE A 543 -24.05 12.81 -10.59
C PHE A 543 -24.39 13.86 -9.54
N LYS A 544 -24.25 13.51 -8.27
CA LYS A 544 -24.38 14.45 -7.16
C LYS A 544 -23.01 15.08 -6.84
N LEU A 545 -22.95 16.42 -6.86
CA LEU A 545 -21.78 17.17 -6.43
C LEU A 545 -22.00 17.71 -5.03
N GLU A 546 -21.19 17.25 -4.09
CA GLU A 546 -21.25 17.64 -2.67
C GLU A 546 -20.15 18.67 -2.38
N LEU A 547 -20.50 19.93 -2.39
CA LEU A 547 -19.58 21.05 -2.21
C LEU A 547 -19.42 21.43 -0.74
N SER A 548 -18.20 21.70 -0.32
CA SER A 548 -17.92 22.32 0.97
C SER A 548 -16.85 23.42 0.87
N SER A 549 -17.10 24.57 1.53
CA SER A 549 -16.17 25.68 1.64
C SER A 549 -16.34 26.33 3.00
N GLY A 550 -15.34 26.24 3.87
CA GLY A 550 -15.46 26.65 5.26
C GLY A 550 -16.61 25.93 5.98
N ARG A 551 -17.63 26.71 6.41
CA ARG A 551 -18.86 26.17 7.04
C ARG A 551 -19.98 25.90 6.05
N THR A 552 -19.86 26.37 4.83
CA THR A 552 -20.89 26.20 3.80
C THR A 552 -20.86 24.78 3.27
N ARG A 553 -22.06 24.20 3.11
CA ARG A 553 -22.28 22.89 2.48
C ARG A 553 -23.40 23.03 1.46
N LYS A 554 -23.24 22.44 0.30
CA LYS A 554 -24.25 22.47 -0.77
C LYS A 554 -24.17 21.18 -1.60
N THR A 555 -25.29 20.54 -1.82
CA THR A 555 -25.39 19.40 -2.74
C THR A 555 -26.13 19.86 -4.00
N ILE A 556 -25.63 19.45 -5.16
CA ILE A 556 -26.14 19.86 -6.47
C ILE A 556 -26.24 18.62 -7.35
N ASP A 557 -27.37 18.46 -8.02
CA ASP A 557 -27.50 17.44 -9.06
C ASP A 557 -26.92 17.99 -10.36
N ILE A 558 -25.80 17.45 -10.78
CA ILE A 558 -25.16 17.75 -12.04
C ILE A 558 -25.85 16.96 -13.16
N LYS A 559 -26.10 17.63 -14.28
CA LYS A 559 -26.66 17.04 -15.50
C LYS A 559 -25.59 17.09 -16.61
N PRO A 560 -25.70 16.27 -17.66
CA PRO A 560 -24.81 16.35 -18.81
C PRO A 560 -24.78 17.76 -19.42
N GLY A 561 -23.57 18.18 -19.83
CA GLY A 561 -23.30 19.52 -20.39
C GLY A 561 -22.78 20.51 -19.38
N GLN A 562 -22.70 21.77 -19.78
CA GLN A 562 -22.10 22.85 -19.00
C GLN A 562 -23.09 23.48 -18.01
N GLN A 563 -22.64 23.65 -16.79
CA GLN A 563 -23.41 24.26 -15.72
C GLN A 563 -22.56 25.24 -14.91
N LYS A 564 -23.20 26.28 -14.39
CA LYS A 564 -22.56 27.26 -13.47
C LYS A 564 -23.35 27.35 -12.20
N VAL A 565 -22.64 27.31 -11.09
CA VAL A 565 -23.21 27.36 -9.74
C VAL A 565 -22.39 28.30 -8.87
N GLN A 566 -23.01 28.92 -7.87
CA GLN A 566 -22.32 29.65 -6.81
C GLN A 566 -22.48 28.91 -5.48
N VAL A 567 -21.42 28.91 -4.71
CA VAL A 567 -21.36 28.36 -3.35
C VAL A 567 -20.67 29.34 -2.43
#